data_0c8767946212128c6e54b1cf88c37286
#
_entry.id   0c8767946212128c6e54b1cf88c37286
#
_cell.length_a   1.000
_cell.length_b   1.000
_cell.length_c   1.000
_cell.angle_alpha   90.00
_cell.angle_beta   90.00
_cell.angle_gamma   90.00
#
_symmetry.space_group_name_H-M   'P 1'
#
loop_
_entity.id
_entity.type
_entity.pdbx_description
1 polymer ?
#
loop_
_entity_poly.entity_id
_entity_poly.type
_entity_poly.pdbx_seq_one_letter_code
_entity_poly.pdbx_strand_id
1 'polypeptide(L)'
;MKAKEINWTDVDFVTTSASYYTVVAEQPNGVMNGLYCLNSLVFPYYDTANTKEKIWWDQFKSDYDYDPNTGAIYGYIFADIVVEAIKRTGEDLTVNNFVKAMETLKDYEDPLKLSSVSFDPGIRHGSNISYFFQVQNERFEVISGPINY
;
A
#
# COMPACT_ATOMS: atom_id res chain seq x y z
N MET A 1 22.84 1.54 8.90
CA MET A 1 22.28 2.85 9.25
C MET A 1 23.29 3.60 10.12
N LYS A 2 23.53 4.88 9.83
CA LYS A 2 24.59 5.68 10.52
C LYS A 2 24.41 5.72 12.05
N ALA A 3 23.19 5.72 12.53
CA ALA A 3 22.87 5.68 13.97
C ALA A 3 23.53 4.47 14.69
N LYS A 4 23.48 3.28 14.08
CA LYS A 4 24.14 2.09 14.65
C LYS A 4 25.67 2.24 14.71
N GLU A 5 26.27 2.87 13.68
CA GLU A 5 27.73 3.09 13.65
C GLU A 5 28.23 4.04 14.75
N ILE A 6 27.41 5.02 15.12
CA ILE A 6 27.73 5.99 16.18
C ILE A 6 27.13 5.60 17.55
N ASN A 7 26.61 4.35 17.64
CA ASN A 7 25.99 3.80 18.84
C ASN A 7 24.84 4.67 19.41
N TRP A 8 24.05 5.28 18.53
CA TRP A 8 22.86 6.06 18.90
C TRP A 8 21.66 5.11 19.07
N THR A 9 21.47 4.63 20.30
CA THR A 9 20.55 3.52 20.64
C THR A 9 19.34 3.93 21.47
N ASP A 10 19.28 5.19 21.90
CA ASP A 10 18.23 5.76 22.76
C ASP A 10 17.16 6.54 21.98
N VAL A 11 17.01 6.26 20.68
CA VAL A 11 16.05 6.92 19.80
C VAL A 11 15.27 5.91 18.98
N ASP A 12 13.99 6.22 18.78
CA ASP A 12 13.14 5.55 17.81
C ASP A 12 13.06 6.36 16.51
N PHE A 13 13.22 5.69 15.39
CA PHE A 13 13.07 6.30 14.08
C PHE A 13 11.67 6.03 13.55
N VAL A 14 10.96 7.11 13.23
CA VAL A 14 9.62 7.05 12.64
C VAL A 14 9.64 7.70 11.27
N THR A 15 9.02 7.06 10.30
CA THR A 15 8.90 7.57 8.94
C THR A 15 7.45 7.54 8.45
N THR A 16 7.21 8.18 7.31
CA THR A 16 5.90 8.22 6.66
C THR A 16 5.77 7.10 5.63
N SER A 17 4.60 7.00 5.00
CA SER A 17 4.30 6.09 3.89
C SER A 17 5.32 6.17 2.73
N ALA A 18 6.02 7.30 2.57
CA ALA A 18 7.07 7.46 1.56
C ALA A 18 8.25 6.50 1.73
N SER A 19 8.44 5.91 2.91
CA SER A 19 9.47 4.90 3.17
C SER A 19 8.91 3.47 3.29
N TYR A 20 7.60 3.30 3.10
CA TYR A 20 6.95 1.99 3.15
C TYR A 20 7.17 1.24 1.83
N TYR A 21 8.40 0.83 1.58
CA TYR A 21 8.77 -0.04 0.45
C TYR A 21 9.54 -1.25 0.97
N THR A 22 9.23 -2.43 0.43
CA THR A 22 9.87 -3.70 0.81
C THR A 22 11.39 -3.57 0.78
N VAL A 23 11.95 -2.94 -0.26
CA VAL A 23 13.39 -2.68 -0.39
C VAL A 23 14.00 -1.90 0.78
N VAL A 24 13.21 -1.10 1.50
CA VAL A 24 13.68 -0.40 2.72
C VAL A 24 13.76 -1.37 3.90
N ALA A 25 12.73 -2.20 4.09
CA ALA A 25 12.71 -3.19 5.17
C ALA A 25 13.79 -4.28 4.95
N GLU A 26 13.96 -4.71 3.70
CA GLU A 26 14.85 -5.81 3.26
C GLU A 26 16.33 -5.43 3.20
N GLN A 27 16.72 -4.29 3.77
CA GLN A 27 18.14 -3.92 3.85
C GLN A 27 18.92 -4.98 4.64
N PRO A 28 20.07 -5.46 4.11
CA PRO A 28 20.78 -6.59 4.67
C PRO A 28 21.21 -6.39 6.12
N ASN A 29 21.35 -7.50 6.84
CA ASN A 29 21.76 -7.55 8.24
C ASN A 29 20.77 -6.88 9.21
N GLY A 30 19.49 -6.79 8.83
CA GLY A 30 18.43 -6.22 9.65
C GLY A 30 18.71 -4.77 10.07
N VAL A 31 19.44 -4.02 9.23
CA VAL A 31 19.86 -2.65 9.56
C VAL A 31 18.68 -1.72 9.81
N MET A 32 17.51 -2.04 9.22
CA MET A 32 16.27 -1.28 9.37
C MET A 32 15.34 -1.83 10.46
N ASN A 33 15.67 -2.95 11.11
CA ASN A 33 14.86 -3.46 12.22
C ASN A 33 14.69 -2.40 13.31
N GLY A 34 13.45 -2.22 13.77
CA GLY A 34 13.07 -1.17 14.72
C GLY A 34 12.59 0.13 14.08
N LEU A 35 12.70 0.30 12.74
CA LEU A 35 12.14 1.46 12.05
C LEU A 35 10.60 1.39 12.09
N TYR A 36 9.97 2.47 12.54
CA TYR A 36 8.52 2.63 12.53
C TYR A 36 8.04 3.33 11.26
N CYS A 37 6.85 2.96 10.78
CA CYS A 37 6.23 3.56 9.61
C CYS A 37 4.71 3.61 9.74
N LEU A 38 4.09 4.66 9.15
CA LEU A 38 2.64 4.78 8.96
C LEU A 38 2.29 4.55 7.50
N ASN A 39 1.29 3.70 7.24
CA ASN A 39 0.77 3.49 5.89
C ASN A 39 -0.68 3.01 5.91
N SER A 40 -1.42 3.24 4.81
CA SER A 40 -2.80 2.76 4.64
C SER A 40 -2.88 1.36 4.01
N LEU A 41 -1.79 0.82 3.50
CA LEU A 41 -1.69 -0.47 2.84
C LEU A 41 -0.88 -1.45 3.69
N VAL A 42 -1.40 -2.67 3.85
CA VAL A 42 -0.64 -3.81 4.39
C VAL A 42 -0.09 -4.62 3.21
N PHE A 43 1.23 -4.70 3.09
CA PHE A 43 1.87 -5.45 2.01
C PHE A 43 1.65 -6.96 2.18
N PRO A 44 1.08 -7.67 1.18
CA PRO A 44 0.81 -9.09 1.28
C PRO A 44 2.10 -9.89 0.96
N TYR A 45 2.89 -10.19 1.96
CA TYR A 45 4.04 -11.09 1.76
C TYR A 45 3.57 -12.47 1.32
N TYR A 46 4.27 -13.09 0.36
CA TYR A 46 3.81 -14.31 -0.30
C TYR A 46 3.49 -15.47 0.67
N ASP A 47 4.28 -15.64 1.71
CA ASP A 47 4.10 -16.70 2.72
C ASP A 47 2.83 -16.52 3.56
N THR A 48 2.40 -15.27 3.80
CA THR A 48 1.19 -14.93 4.57
C THR A 48 0.00 -14.57 3.68
N ALA A 49 0.21 -14.41 2.38
CA ALA A 49 -0.79 -14.02 1.40
C ALA A 49 -1.93 -15.04 1.28
N ASN A 50 -3.15 -14.56 1.07
CA ASN A 50 -4.31 -15.39 0.77
C ASN A 50 -4.24 -15.95 -0.67
N THR A 51 -5.20 -16.81 -1.03
CA THR A 51 -5.21 -17.50 -2.34
C THR A 51 -5.26 -16.51 -3.51
N LYS A 52 -6.05 -15.43 -3.43
CA LYS A 52 -6.18 -14.45 -4.53
C LYS A 52 -4.89 -13.64 -4.70
N GLU A 53 -4.30 -13.23 -3.58
CA GLU A 53 -3.04 -12.51 -3.56
C GLU A 53 -1.90 -13.38 -4.14
N LYS A 54 -1.85 -14.67 -3.80
CA LYS A 54 -0.87 -15.61 -4.38
C LYS A 54 -1.04 -15.79 -5.88
N ILE A 55 -2.28 -15.96 -6.37
CA ILE A 55 -2.55 -16.06 -7.81
C ILE A 55 -2.08 -14.79 -8.53
N TRP A 56 -2.37 -13.60 -7.98
CA TRP A 56 -1.91 -12.34 -8.55
C TRP A 56 -0.38 -12.23 -8.51
N TRP A 57 0.24 -12.62 -7.41
CA TRP A 57 1.69 -12.62 -7.25
C TRP A 57 2.39 -13.51 -8.29
N ASP A 58 1.90 -14.75 -8.43
CA ASP A 58 2.45 -15.72 -9.39
C ASP A 58 2.29 -15.23 -10.83
N GLN A 59 1.14 -14.62 -11.15
CA GLN A 59 0.92 -14.01 -12.46
C GLN A 59 1.87 -12.84 -12.70
N PHE A 60 2.02 -11.94 -11.74
CA PHE A 60 2.96 -10.81 -11.83
C PHE A 60 4.40 -11.32 -12.07
N LYS A 61 4.83 -12.31 -11.30
CA LYS A 61 6.16 -12.90 -11.46
C LYS A 61 6.34 -13.56 -12.82
N SER A 62 5.31 -14.22 -13.34
CA SER A 62 5.32 -14.81 -14.69
C SER A 62 5.44 -13.75 -15.78
N ASP A 63 4.79 -12.61 -15.62
CA ASP A 63 4.75 -11.55 -16.63
C ASP A 63 6.01 -10.70 -16.64
N TYR A 64 6.65 -10.50 -15.49
CA TYR A 64 7.73 -9.53 -15.31
C TYR A 64 9.07 -10.14 -14.89
N ASP A 65 9.13 -11.44 -14.58
CA ASP A 65 10.34 -12.18 -14.17
C ASP A 65 10.99 -11.66 -12.86
N TYR A 66 10.19 -11.03 -11.99
CA TYR A 66 10.60 -10.66 -10.62
C TYR A 66 9.40 -10.64 -9.67
N ASP A 67 9.66 -10.72 -8.36
CA ASP A 67 8.61 -10.67 -7.35
C ASP A 67 8.03 -9.26 -7.21
N PRO A 68 6.71 -9.11 -7.05
CA PRO A 68 6.11 -7.79 -6.86
C PRO A 68 6.62 -7.14 -5.58
N ASN A 69 6.78 -5.84 -5.65
CA ASN A 69 7.17 -4.99 -4.52
C ASN A 69 6.02 -4.04 -4.17
N THR A 70 6.20 -3.21 -3.14
CA THR A 70 5.19 -2.23 -2.72
C THR A 70 4.73 -1.32 -3.86
N GLY A 71 5.65 -0.91 -4.76
CA GLY A 71 5.31 -0.08 -5.92
C GLY A 71 4.39 -0.80 -6.90
N ALA A 72 4.61 -2.09 -7.14
CA ALA A 72 3.76 -2.91 -8.01
C ALA A 72 2.34 -3.03 -7.45
N ILE A 73 2.20 -3.25 -6.15
CA ILE A 73 0.89 -3.30 -5.47
C ILE A 73 0.16 -1.96 -5.58
N TYR A 74 0.82 -0.84 -5.30
CA TYR A 74 0.21 0.49 -5.46
C TYR A 74 -0.21 0.75 -6.90
N GLY A 75 0.65 0.41 -7.88
CA GLY A 75 0.30 0.54 -9.29
C GLY A 75 -0.94 -0.25 -9.67
N TYR A 76 -1.05 -1.48 -9.19
CA TYR A 76 -2.22 -2.34 -9.40
C TYR A 76 -3.50 -1.73 -8.80
N ILE A 77 -3.47 -1.34 -7.51
CA ILE A 77 -4.63 -0.76 -6.82
C ILE A 77 -5.09 0.54 -7.50
N PHE A 78 -4.15 1.44 -7.81
CA PHE A 78 -4.50 2.72 -8.44
C PHE A 78 -5.05 2.53 -9.85
N ALA A 79 -4.48 1.59 -10.64
CA ALA A 79 -5.00 1.26 -11.95
C ALA A 79 -6.43 0.68 -11.87
N ASP A 80 -6.69 -0.21 -10.92
CA ASP A 80 -8.00 -0.80 -10.71
C ASP A 80 -9.07 0.26 -10.37
N ILE A 81 -8.78 1.16 -9.42
CA ILE A 81 -9.67 2.29 -9.06
C ILE A 81 -9.98 3.16 -10.28
N VAL A 82 -8.95 3.51 -11.07
CA VAL A 82 -9.13 4.33 -12.28
C VAL A 82 -9.96 3.60 -13.34
N VAL A 83 -9.69 2.33 -13.57
CA VAL A 83 -10.44 1.50 -14.53
C VAL A 83 -11.90 1.38 -14.11
N GLU A 84 -12.18 1.17 -12.83
CA GLU A 84 -13.55 1.13 -12.30
C GLU A 84 -14.28 2.46 -12.51
N ALA A 85 -13.62 3.59 -12.23
CA ALA A 85 -14.19 4.91 -12.49
C ALA A 85 -14.48 5.15 -13.98
N ILE A 86 -13.58 4.73 -14.89
CA ILE A 86 -13.81 4.79 -16.35
C ILE A 86 -15.04 3.97 -16.75
N LYS A 87 -15.18 2.75 -16.22
CA LYS A 87 -16.37 1.91 -16.48
C LYS A 87 -17.66 2.60 -16.05
N ARG A 88 -17.65 3.26 -14.87
CA ARG A 88 -18.83 4.01 -14.38
C ARG A 88 -19.12 5.29 -15.16
N THR A 89 -18.12 5.87 -15.80
CA THR A 89 -18.28 7.05 -16.65
C THR A 89 -19.10 6.71 -17.91
N GLY A 90 -18.95 5.52 -18.46
CA GLY A 90 -19.62 5.09 -19.68
C GLY A 90 -18.99 5.70 -20.94
N GLU A 91 -19.79 5.89 -21.98
CA GLU A 91 -19.31 6.30 -23.32
C GLU A 91 -18.85 7.77 -23.38
N ASP A 92 -19.43 8.65 -22.56
CA ASP A 92 -19.08 10.08 -22.52
C ASP A 92 -17.94 10.35 -21.52
N LEU A 93 -16.72 9.93 -21.89
CA LEU A 93 -15.52 10.07 -21.10
C LEU A 93 -14.97 11.50 -21.15
N THR A 94 -15.53 12.36 -20.32
CA THR A 94 -15.03 13.73 -20.04
C THR A 94 -14.43 13.79 -18.63
N VAL A 95 -13.57 14.78 -18.35
CA VAL A 95 -13.02 15.02 -17.02
C VAL A 95 -14.13 15.16 -15.97
N ASN A 96 -15.18 15.93 -16.30
CA ASN A 96 -16.29 16.15 -15.37
C ASN A 96 -17.04 14.84 -15.05
N ASN A 97 -17.31 14.01 -16.06
CA ASN A 97 -18.01 12.75 -15.86
C ASN A 97 -17.12 11.73 -15.14
N PHE A 98 -15.84 11.69 -15.43
CA PHE A 98 -14.87 10.87 -14.68
C PHE A 98 -14.83 11.27 -13.20
N VAL A 99 -14.74 12.57 -12.88
CA VAL A 99 -14.75 13.04 -11.48
C VAL A 99 -16.06 12.62 -10.77
N LYS A 100 -17.22 12.79 -11.44
CA LYS A 100 -18.50 12.31 -10.89
C LYS A 100 -18.50 10.80 -10.66
N ALA A 101 -17.95 10.04 -11.60
CA ALA A 101 -17.84 8.59 -11.47
C ALA A 101 -16.95 8.19 -10.28
N MET A 102 -15.80 8.86 -10.10
CA MET A 102 -14.94 8.68 -8.90
C MET A 102 -15.73 8.93 -7.61
N GLU A 103 -16.54 9.99 -7.55
CA GLU A 103 -17.38 10.33 -6.40
C GLU A 103 -18.47 9.30 -6.08
N THR A 104 -18.76 8.36 -6.99
CA THR A 104 -19.66 7.22 -6.75
C THR A 104 -18.97 6.02 -6.09
N LEU A 105 -17.64 6.02 -6.00
CA LEU A 105 -16.91 4.98 -5.31
C LEU A 105 -17.09 5.17 -3.80
N LYS A 106 -17.84 4.28 -3.18
CA LYS A 106 -18.09 4.23 -1.73
C LYS A 106 -17.70 2.87 -1.23
N ASP A 107 -16.79 2.84 -0.27
CA ASP A 107 -16.26 1.61 0.31
C ASP A 107 -15.83 0.60 -0.78
N TYR A 108 -15.28 1.14 -1.88
CA TYR A 108 -14.84 0.32 -2.99
C TYR A 108 -13.57 -0.41 -2.59
N GLU A 109 -13.64 -1.73 -2.62
CA GLU A 109 -12.52 -2.62 -2.37
C GLU A 109 -11.89 -3.06 -3.71
N ASP A 110 -10.56 -2.98 -3.80
CA ASP A 110 -9.83 -3.59 -4.91
C ASP A 110 -10.01 -5.13 -4.92
N PRO A 111 -9.78 -5.81 -6.08
CA PRO A 111 -10.01 -7.25 -6.18
C PRO A 111 -9.20 -8.13 -5.21
N LEU A 112 -8.07 -7.64 -4.71
CA LEU A 112 -7.25 -8.32 -3.71
C LEU A 112 -7.68 -7.98 -2.28
N LYS A 113 -8.55 -6.98 -2.11
CA LYS A 113 -9.01 -6.44 -0.81
C LYS A 113 -7.88 -5.86 0.05
N LEU A 114 -6.87 -5.30 -0.59
CA LEU A 114 -5.74 -4.65 0.07
C LEU A 114 -6.04 -3.21 0.45
N SER A 115 -7.04 -2.60 -0.20
CA SER A 115 -7.50 -1.25 0.11
C SER A 115 -9.01 -1.13 0.01
N SER A 116 -9.57 -0.16 0.73
CA SER A 116 -10.94 0.32 0.56
C SER A 116 -10.90 1.83 0.40
N VAL A 117 -11.60 2.35 -0.61
CA VAL A 117 -11.61 3.77 -0.90
C VAL A 117 -13.03 4.33 -1.03
N SER A 118 -13.21 5.56 -0.53
CA SER A 118 -14.43 6.32 -0.70
C SER A 118 -14.10 7.75 -1.14
N PHE A 119 -14.80 8.24 -2.15
CA PHE A 119 -14.64 9.62 -2.64
C PHE A 119 -15.96 10.36 -2.56
N ASP A 120 -15.92 11.63 -2.19
CA ASP A 120 -17.07 12.54 -2.12
C ASP A 120 -16.73 13.88 -2.76
N PRO A 121 -17.75 14.68 -3.16
CA PRO A 121 -17.53 16.08 -3.48
C PRO A 121 -16.86 16.81 -2.31
N GLY A 122 -15.65 17.32 -2.54
CA GLY A 122 -14.83 17.97 -1.50
C GLY A 122 -13.90 17.05 -0.71
N ILE A 123 -14.06 15.72 -0.76
CA ILE A 123 -13.15 14.74 -0.15
C ILE A 123 -12.39 14.03 -1.26
N ARG A 124 -11.12 14.39 -1.44
CA ARG A 124 -10.28 13.92 -2.55
C ARG A 124 -9.22 12.89 -2.14
N HIS A 125 -9.12 12.54 -0.88
CA HIS A 125 -8.32 11.43 -0.39
C HIS A 125 -9.23 10.18 -0.28
N GLY A 126 -8.80 9.09 -0.88
CA GLY A 126 -9.63 7.89 -1.01
C GLY A 126 -9.75 7.07 0.28
N SER A 127 -8.80 7.19 1.21
CA SER A 127 -8.78 6.42 2.45
C SER A 127 -8.47 7.30 3.65
N ASN A 128 -9.13 7.03 4.77
CA ASN A 128 -8.90 7.62 6.08
C ASN A 128 -8.42 6.58 7.11
N ILE A 129 -7.86 5.48 6.63
CA ILE A 129 -7.35 4.38 7.46
C ILE A 129 -5.84 4.37 7.39
N SER A 130 -5.19 4.21 8.53
CA SER A 130 -3.75 3.95 8.62
C SER A 130 -3.44 2.81 9.56
N TYR A 131 -2.36 2.12 9.27
CA TYR A 131 -1.72 1.14 10.15
C TYR A 131 -0.38 1.67 10.59
N PHE A 132 0.02 1.28 11.80
CA PHE A 132 1.34 1.55 12.32
C PHE A 132 2.17 0.28 12.22
N PHE A 133 3.32 0.39 11.58
CA PHE A 133 4.22 -0.71 11.29
C PHE A 133 5.53 -0.54 12.03
N GLN A 134 6.19 -1.66 12.27
CA GLN A 134 7.60 -1.71 12.63
C GLN A 134 8.34 -2.68 11.70
N VAL A 135 9.53 -2.34 11.27
CA VAL A 135 10.39 -3.30 10.57
C VAL A 135 10.89 -4.34 11.56
N GLN A 136 10.53 -5.60 11.33
CA GLN A 136 10.94 -6.77 12.09
C GLN A 136 11.34 -7.88 11.10
N ASN A 137 12.50 -8.48 11.31
CA ASN A 137 13.00 -9.55 10.43
C ASN A 137 12.97 -9.16 8.94
N GLU A 138 13.40 -7.93 8.63
CA GLU A 138 13.46 -7.39 7.26
C GLU A 138 12.09 -7.25 6.59
N ARG A 139 10.98 -7.13 7.38
CA ARG A 139 9.61 -6.94 6.91
C ARG A 139 8.90 -5.84 7.70
N PHE A 140 7.93 -5.19 7.07
CA PHE A 140 6.99 -4.31 7.75
C PHE A 140 5.89 -5.13 8.42
N GLU A 141 5.94 -5.26 9.73
CA GLU A 141 4.93 -5.93 10.53
C GLU A 141 3.95 -4.92 11.13
N VAL A 142 2.65 -5.21 11.06
CA VAL A 142 1.61 -4.36 11.67
C VAL A 142 1.72 -4.48 13.19
N ILE A 143 1.90 -3.35 13.87
CA ILE A 143 1.95 -3.29 15.33
C ILE A 143 0.74 -2.59 15.95
N SER A 144 0.02 -1.79 15.16
CA SER A 144 -1.26 -1.16 15.57
C SER A 144 -2.10 -0.77 14.36
N GLY A 145 -3.42 -0.78 14.51
CA GLY A 145 -4.39 -0.37 13.51
C GLY A 145 -5.49 -1.40 13.27
N PRO A 146 -6.48 -1.06 12.42
CA PRO A 146 -6.60 0.21 11.69
C PRO A 146 -6.89 1.41 12.59
N ILE A 147 -6.26 2.53 12.28
CA ILE A 147 -6.50 3.83 12.91
C ILE A 147 -7.31 4.65 11.91
N ASN A 148 -8.52 5.08 12.31
CA ASN A 148 -9.39 5.95 11.50
C ASN A 148 -9.18 7.40 11.90
N TYR A 149 -9.23 8.34 10.93
CA TYR A 149 -9.09 9.79 11.15
C TYR A 149 -9.97 10.63 10.22
#